data_110c7914265a996c04f761715e54c466
#
_entry.id   110c7914265a996c04f761715e54c466
#
_cell.length_a   1.000
_cell.length_b   1.000
_cell.length_c   1.000
_cell.angle_alpha   90.00
_cell.angle_beta   90.00
_cell.angle_gamma   90.00
#
_symmetry.space_group_name_H-M   'P 1'
#
loop_
_entity.id
_entity.type
_entity.pdbx_description
1 polymer ?
#
loop_
_entity_poly.entity_id
_entity_poly.type
_entity_poly.pdbx_seq_one_letter_code
_entity_poly.pdbx_strand_id
1 'polypeptide(L)'
;MKTQMKLKHKIQVLIIFISAVIYLFAIGYISINARQSTYEDTKSIIDNQGAKFANKIQAKMDENMAVVRTLALSFSNYDFLPKDQMMKFVNKMYEDVFPAYPNFYNLWDSWELKAIDTSWTKSHGRIVNQRFRDKGVVKTAQTIRSKEGDNEIYSNIKTSNREMVLSLYFDVFTEGKSEKKLMTSLLAPIQNEEDEYIGAVAVDITMDEFQELIQDISVKGLDGSYSFLLSHNGKYAGHPDTSFLNKKIQKNPTNKENFNLYRKLDKGEPFSVVHKENEFDKQYVSYNPIKIGRTGTPWFLGLSVPVSSIMEEADRNFVISLIVGFVGLLILSLVIYFITKSITGPVAQVTETLKKLAQGQIDKSMELEVKTGDELEEMANALNTTIEGFNKKNVFAKHLRNGYLDCEISLLSNNDELGKSLQEMRDSLKKARDEEEKRKQEEAKRQWVNEGINQFADILRQNNDNLQKLADEIIKKLVHYLEANQGGIFLIEEEENNNTDNNEENKKYLELISAFAFDRKKYFEKRIEIGDGLVGTCALEQNTIYLTEIPQDYIEITSGLGDANPN
;
A
#
# COMPACT_ATOMS: atom_id res chain seq x y z
N MET A 1 -54.99 -6.78 -25.20
CA MET A 1 -54.93 -5.32 -25.00
C MET A 1 -53.54 -4.93 -24.59
N LYS A 2 -52.72 -4.35 -25.45
CA LYS A 2 -51.42 -3.74 -25.04
C LYS A 2 -51.75 -2.47 -24.29
N THR A 3 -51.66 -2.51 -22.97
CA THR A 3 -51.71 -1.31 -22.12
C THR A 3 -50.54 -0.39 -22.54
N GLN A 4 -50.86 0.62 -23.37
CA GLN A 4 -49.85 1.64 -23.71
C GLN A 4 -49.53 2.41 -22.44
N MET A 5 -48.30 2.15 -21.90
CA MET A 5 -47.77 2.95 -20.79
C MET A 5 -47.80 4.43 -21.18
N LYS A 6 -48.32 5.29 -20.29
CA LYS A 6 -48.33 6.74 -20.49
C LYS A 6 -46.88 7.22 -20.66
N LEU A 7 -46.65 8.24 -21.48
CA LEU A 7 -45.33 8.81 -21.77
C LEU A 7 -44.50 9.07 -20.51
N LYS A 8 -45.15 9.56 -19.47
CA LYS A 8 -44.57 9.76 -18.15
C LYS A 8 -43.82 8.52 -17.62
N HIS A 9 -44.50 7.36 -17.64
CA HIS A 9 -43.93 6.12 -17.09
C HIS A 9 -42.85 5.56 -18.01
N LYS A 10 -42.99 5.73 -19.36
CA LYS A 10 -41.93 5.33 -20.29
C LYS A 10 -40.64 6.10 -20.08
N ILE A 11 -40.74 7.42 -19.96
CA ILE A 11 -39.58 8.27 -19.75
C ILE A 11 -38.92 7.96 -18.37
N GLN A 12 -39.73 7.86 -17.33
CA GLN A 12 -39.19 7.53 -15.98
C GLN A 12 -38.48 6.18 -15.97
N VAL A 13 -39.14 5.13 -16.48
CA VAL A 13 -38.54 3.79 -16.49
C VAL A 13 -37.28 3.76 -17.35
N LEU A 14 -37.31 4.41 -18.52
CA LEU A 14 -36.15 4.43 -19.43
C LEU A 14 -34.95 5.16 -18.80
N ILE A 15 -35.18 6.36 -18.26
CA ILE A 15 -34.09 7.15 -17.66
C ILE A 15 -33.56 6.45 -16.42
N ILE A 16 -34.43 5.97 -15.52
CA ILE A 16 -34.02 5.25 -14.30
C ILE A 16 -33.26 3.98 -14.69
N PHE A 17 -33.76 3.21 -15.67
CA PHE A 17 -33.10 1.98 -16.10
C PHE A 17 -31.70 2.24 -16.68
N ILE A 18 -31.60 3.20 -17.63
CA ILE A 18 -30.29 3.56 -18.23
C ILE A 18 -29.34 4.09 -17.16
N SER A 19 -29.82 5.01 -16.31
CA SER A 19 -29.00 5.54 -15.22
C SER A 19 -28.58 4.46 -14.25
N ALA A 20 -29.47 3.54 -13.88
CA ALA A 20 -29.16 2.41 -13.00
C ALA A 20 -28.10 1.48 -13.61
N VAL A 21 -28.22 1.16 -14.91
CA VAL A 21 -27.25 0.32 -15.61
C VAL A 21 -25.87 0.99 -15.65
N ILE A 22 -25.81 2.26 -16.05
CA ILE A 22 -24.54 3.01 -16.09
C ILE A 22 -23.93 3.11 -14.69
N TYR A 23 -24.74 3.40 -13.69
CA TYR A 23 -24.30 3.57 -12.31
C TYR A 23 -23.79 2.24 -11.71
N LEU A 24 -24.53 1.14 -11.92
CA LEU A 24 -24.12 -0.20 -11.49
C LEU A 24 -22.82 -0.63 -12.18
N PHE A 25 -22.71 -0.35 -13.47
CA PHE A 25 -21.50 -0.69 -14.22
C PHE A 25 -20.29 0.14 -13.72
N ALA A 26 -20.47 1.45 -13.53
CA ALA A 26 -19.41 2.33 -13.06
C ALA A 26 -18.96 1.95 -11.63
N ILE A 27 -19.90 1.77 -10.70
CA ILE A 27 -19.57 1.38 -9.32
C ILE A 27 -18.97 -0.03 -9.30
N GLY A 28 -19.55 -0.97 -10.04
CA GLY A 28 -19.02 -2.33 -10.13
C GLY A 28 -17.58 -2.35 -10.64
N TYR A 29 -17.31 -1.62 -11.71
CA TYR A 29 -15.97 -1.52 -12.29
C TYR A 29 -14.97 -0.87 -11.30
N ILE A 30 -15.33 0.28 -10.73
CA ILE A 30 -14.48 0.98 -9.76
C ILE A 30 -14.21 0.11 -8.53
N SER A 31 -15.26 -0.54 -8.00
CA SER A 31 -15.13 -1.36 -6.79
C SER A 31 -14.30 -2.62 -7.02
N ILE A 32 -14.45 -3.28 -8.18
CA ILE A 32 -13.63 -4.45 -8.52
C ILE A 32 -12.17 -4.04 -8.69
N ASN A 33 -11.90 -2.94 -9.39
CA ASN A 33 -10.53 -2.46 -9.58
C ASN A 33 -9.90 -1.98 -8.26
N ALA A 34 -10.64 -1.26 -7.43
CA ALA A 34 -10.18 -0.84 -6.11
C ALA A 34 -9.83 -2.05 -5.23
N ARG A 35 -10.68 -3.08 -5.24
CA ARG A 35 -10.43 -4.33 -4.52
C ARG A 35 -9.16 -5.03 -4.98
N GLN A 36 -8.96 -5.14 -6.29
CA GLN A 36 -7.75 -5.73 -6.85
C GLN A 36 -6.51 -4.90 -6.51
N SER A 37 -6.60 -3.58 -6.64
CA SER A 37 -5.48 -2.67 -6.29
C SER A 37 -5.10 -2.81 -4.82
N THR A 38 -6.07 -2.75 -3.91
CA THR A 38 -5.82 -2.90 -2.46
C THR A 38 -5.14 -4.22 -2.16
N TYR A 39 -5.56 -5.31 -2.81
CA TYR A 39 -4.95 -6.62 -2.64
C TYR A 39 -3.46 -6.63 -3.05
N GLU A 40 -3.15 -6.15 -4.26
CA GLU A 40 -1.76 -6.14 -4.76
C GLU A 40 -0.88 -5.15 -3.98
N ASP A 41 -1.43 -4.00 -3.60
CA ASP A 41 -0.71 -3.00 -2.81
C ASP A 41 -0.38 -3.53 -1.41
N THR A 42 -1.34 -4.20 -0.76
CA THR A 42 -1.11 -4.81 0.56
C THR A 42 -0.05 -5.91 0.48
N LYS A 43 -0.06 -6.74 -0.57
CA LYS A 43 1.01 -7.72 -0.81
C LYS A 43 2.38 -7.05 -0.93
N SER A 44 2.47 -5.96 -1.66
CA SER A 44 3.70 -5.18 -1.79
C SER A 44 4.19 -4.63 -0.45
N ILE A 45 3.26 -4.18 0.39
CA ILE A 45 3.58 -3.75 1.77
C ILE A 45 4.15 -4.90 2.58
N ILE A 46 3.51 -6.07 2.54
CA ILE A 46 3.96 -7.26 3.27
C ILE A 46 5.37 -7.66 2.81
N ASP A 47 5.62 -7.71 1.51
CA ASP A 47 6.91 -8.07 0.94
C ASP A 47 8.00 -7.06 1.34
N ASN A 48 7.71 -5.77 1.27
CA ASN A 48 8.64 -4.70 1.67
C ASN A 48 8.93 -4.72 3.18
N GLN A 49 7.93 -4.96 4.01
CA GLN A 49 8.12 -5.11 5.45
C GLN A 49 8.92 -6.37 5.77
N GLY A 50 8.60 -7.49 5.12
CA GLY A 50 9.37 -8.72 5.25
C GLY A 50 10.85 -8.50 4.91
N ALA A 51 11.15 -7.84 3.81
CA ALA A 51 12.51 -7.50 3.41
C ALA A 51 13.20 -6.57 4.44
N LYS A 52 12.50 -5.56 4.96
CA LYS A 52 13.03 -4.66 6.00
C LYS A 52 13.41 -5.43 7.27
N PHE A 53 12.55 -6.32 7.73
CA PHE A 53 12.83 -7.11 8.93
C PHE A 53 13.90 -8.16 8.68
N ALA A 54 13.91 -8.80 7.52
CA ALA A 54 14.98 -9.72 7.14
C ALA A 54 16.35 -9.01 7.15
N ASN A 55 16.43 -7.81 6.60
CA ASN A 55 17.65 -6.99 6.62
C ASN A 55 18.08 -6.61 8.06
N LYS A 56 17.12 -6.35 8.96
CA LYS A 56 17.44 -6.09 10.38
C LYS A 56 18.05 -7.31 11.06
N ILE A 57 17.48 -8.49 10.81
CA ILE A 57 18.02 -9.75 11.34
C ILE A 57 19.39 -10.04 10.71
N GLN A 58 19.50 -9.84 9.39
CA GLN A 58 20.76 -9.99 8.66
C GLN A 58 21.87 -9.12 9.27
N ALA A 59 21.61 -7.84 9.49
CA ALA A 59 22.58 -6.92 10.07
C ALA A 59 23.09 -7.41 11.43
N LYS A 60 22.21 -7.96 12.29
CA LYS A 60 22.61 -8.52 13.58
C LYS A 60 23.45 -9.78 13.43
N MET A 61 23.09 -10.66 12.47
CA MET A 61 23.87 -11.87 12.21
C MET A 61 25.22 -11.55 11.55
N ASP A 62 25.24 -10.55 10.67
CA ASP A 62 26.48 -10.09 10.02
C ASP A 62 27.42 -9.44 11.02
N GLU A 63 26.90 -8.69 11.99
CA GLU A 63 27.69 -8.16 13.12
C GLU A 63 28.35 -9.30 13.90
N ASN A 64 27.60 -10.32 14.29
CA ASN A 64 28.11 -11.49 14.98
C ASN A 64 29.16 -12.25 14.13
N MET A 65 28.88 -12.43 12.85
CA MET A 65 29.81 -13.09 11.92
C MET A 65 31.08 -12.26 11.72
N ALA A 66 30.99 -10.94 11.72
CA ALA A 66 32.17 -10.05 11.61
C ALA A 66 33.09 -10.24 12.81
N VAL A 67 32.55 -10.38 14.03
CA VAL A 67 33.36 -10.67 15.22
C VAL A 67 34.08 -12.01 15.07
N VAL A 68 33.35 -13.05 14.69
CA VAL A 68 33.92 -14.41 14.49
C VAL A 68 35.02 -14.38 13.42
N ARG A 69 34.78 -13.71 12.30
CA ARG A 69 35.75 -13.51 11.22
C ARG A 69 36.99 -12.76 11.70
N THR A 70 36.80 -11.68 12.46
CA THR A 70 37.91 -10.87 12.96
C THR A 70 38.78 -11.68 13.94
N LEU A 71 38.16 -12.48 14.81
CA LEU A 71 38.88 -13.39 15.69
C LEU A 71 39.63 -14.46 14.88
N ALA A 72 38.97 -15.09 13.89
CA ALA A 72 39.61 -16.09 13.05
C ALA A 72 40.83 -15.54 12.31
N LEU A 73 40.70 -14.33 11.72
CA LEU A 73 41.81 -13.64 11.07
C LEU A 73 42.92 -13.23 12.06
N SER A 74 42.57 -12.82 13.27
CA SER A 74 43.57 -12.52 14.32
C SER A 74 44.33 -13.78 14.71
N PHE A 75 43.66 -14.92 14.74
CA PHE A 75 44.23 -16.21 15.09
C PHE A 75 45.01 -16.86 13.95
N SER A 76 44.78 -16.47 12.69
CA SER A 76 45.58 -16.92 11.54
C SER A 76 47.04 -16.53 11.62
N ASN A 77 47.38 -15.53 12.43
CA ASN A 77 48.75 -15.11 12.69
C ASN A 77 49.37 -15.78 13.93
N TYR A 78 48.98 -17.03 14.20
CA TYR A 78 49.33 -17.76 15.42
C TYR A 78 50.84 -18.06 15.56
N ASP A 79 51.54 -18.21 14.46
CA ASP A 79 52.97 -18.52 14.35
C ASP A 79 53.90 -17.32 14.69
N PHE A 80 53.37 -16.07 14.67
CA PHE A 80 54.08 -14.93 15.19
C PHE A 80 54.26 -14.96 16.72
N LEU A 81 53.49 -15.80 17.41
CA LEU A 81 53.57 -15.94 18.88
C LEU A 81 54.26 -17.23 19.26
N PRO A 82 55.12 -17.23 20.32
CA PRO A 82 55.60 -18.45 20.93
C PRO A 82 54.41 -19.35 21.33
N LYS A 83 54.50 -20.66 21.12
CA LYS A 83 53.40 -21.62 21.34
C LYS A 83 52.76 -21.52 22.72
N ASP A 84 53.55 -21.25 23.75
CA ASP A 84 53.06 -21.07 25.12
C ASP A 84 52.29 -19.75 25.33
N GLN A 85 52.48 -18.77 24.47
CA GLN A 85 51.79 -17.48 24.50
C GLN A 85 50.54 -17.44 23.62
N MET A 86 50.49 -18.22 22.58
CA MET A 86 49.34 -18.29 21.65
C MET A 86 48.03 -18.58 22.40
N MET A 87 47.94 -19.63 23.19
CA MET A 87 46.72 -19.97 23.93
C MET A 87 46.37 -18.92 25.00
N LYS A 88 47.36 -18.26 25.56
CA LYS A 88 47.13 -17.12 26.48
C LYS A 88 46.53 -15.94 25.73
N PHE A 89 47.00 -15.67 24.52
CA PHE A 89 46.43 -14.63 23.64
C PHE A 89 45.00 -14.93 23.27
N VAL A 90 44.68 -16.15 22.78
CA VAL A 90 43.31 -16.58 22.48
C VAL A 90 42.39 -16.41 23.68
N ASN A 91 42.80 -16.90 24.83
CA ASN A 91 42.01 -16.77 26.06
C ASN A 91 41.79 -15.31 26.45
N LYS A 92 42.81 -14.46 26.30
CA LYS A 92 42.69 -13.02 26.60
C LYS A 92 41.72 -12.34 25.65
N MET A 93 41.78 -12.63 24.35
CA MET A 93 40.80 -12.11 23.37
C MET A 93 39.38 -12.53 23.74
N TYR A 94 39.16 -13.75 24.19
CA TYR A 94 37.85 -14.21 24.62
C TYR A 94 37.38 -13.54 25.93
N GLU A 95 38.27 -13.23 26.84
CA GLU A 95 37.96 -12.45 28.06
C GLU A 95 37.44 -11.06 27.73
N ASP A 96 38.01 -10.44 26.72
CA ASP A 96 37.69 -9.08 26.36
C ASP A 96 36.44 -9.03 25.44
N VAL A 97 36.31 -9.97 24.49
CA VAL A 97 35.22 -9.99 23.49
C VAL A 97 33.92 -10.55 24.06
N PHE A 98 33.96 -11.68 24.77
CA PHE A 98 32.73 -12.39 25.18
C PHE A 98 31.80 -11.54 26.09
N PRO A 99 32.27 -10.74 27.03
CA PRO A 99 31.40 -9.87 27.82
C PRO A 99 30.76 -8.75 27.01
N ALA A 100 31.40 -8.27 25.93
CA ALA A 100 30.90 -7.21 25.07
C ALA A 100 29.70 -7.65 24.23
N TYR A 101 29.50 -8.96 24.06
CA TYR A 101 28.41 -9.54 23.28
C TYR A 101 27.48 -10.41 24.15
N PRO A 102 26.48 -9.82 24.83
CA PRO A 102 25.60 -10.55 25.74
C PRO A 102 24.77 -11.65 25.06
N ASN A 103 24.50 -11.50 23.76
CA ASN A 103 23.77 -12.46 22.94
C ASN A 103 24.57 -13.71 22.58
N PHE A 104 25.89 -13.73 22.82
CA PHE A 104 26.69 -14.93 22.64
C PHE A 104 26.43 -15.88 23.79
N TYR A 105 25.87 -17.04 23.47
CA TYR A 105 25.67 -18.11 24.43
C TYR A 105 26.97 -18.86 24.70
N ASN A 106 27.73 -19.13 23.63
CA ASN A 106 29.04 -19.77 23.68
C ASN A 106 29.93 -19.13 22.61
N LEU A 107 31.20 -18.85 22.96
CA LEU A 107 32.26 -18.50 22.02
C LEU A 107 33.32 -19.58 22.13
N TRP A 108 33.65 -20.21 21.02
CA TRP A 108 34.57 -21.32 21.01
C TRP A 108 35.51 -21.31 19.80
N ASP A 109 36.66 -21.91 19.98
CA ASP A 109 37.55 -22.27 18.88
C ASP A 109 37.81 -23.76 18.88
N SER A 110 38.24 -24.23 17.74
CA SER A 110 38.72 -25.61 17.57
C SER A 110 39.98 -25.59 16.72
N TRP A 111 41.07 -26.08 17.25
CA TRP A 111 42.36 -26.13 16.58
C TRP A 111 42.76 -27.56 16.25
N GLU A 112 43.19 -27.79 15.01
CA GLU A 112 43.81 -29.06 14.62
C GLU A 112 45.09 -29.26 15.43
N LEU A 113 45.17 -30.43 16.11
CA LEU A 113 46.37 -30.75 16.87
C LEU A 113 47.63 -30.80 15.99
N LYS A 114 47.47 -31.23 14.74
CA LYS A 114 48.56 -31.25 13.75
C LYS A 114 49.15 -29.87 13.46
N ALA A 115 48.34 -28.82 13.55
CA ALA A 115 48.78 -27.44 13.31
C ALA A 115 49.54 -26.86 14.52
N ILE A 116 49.11 -27.18 15.74
CA ILE A 116 49.65 -26.56 16.98
C ILE A 116 50.64 -27.46 17.72
N ASP A 117 50.66 -28.76 17.45
CA ASP A 117 51.60 -29.73 18.05
C ASP A 117 52.36 -30.49 16.95
N THR A 118 53.61 -30.14 16.75
CA THR A 118 54.48 -30.72 15.73
C THR A 118 54.80 -32.21 16.01
N SER A 119 54.58 -32.70 17.23
CA SER A 119 54.72 -34.12 17.59
C SER A 119 53.50 -34.96 17.25
N TRP A 120 52.39 -34.32 16.87
CA TRP A 120 51.14 -35.01 16.56
C TRP A 120 51.16 -35.63 15.18
N THR A 121 51.13 -36.96 15.13
CA THR A 121 51.28 -37.71 13.87
C THR A 121 49.96 -38.21 13.24
N LYS A 122 48.82 -38.05 13.98
CA LYS A 122 47.53 -38.49 13.49
C LYS A 122 46.92 -37.46 12.53
N SER A 123 46.12 -37.94 11.57
CA SER A 123 45.37 -37.06 10.64
C SER A 123 44.17 -36.36 11.28
N HIS A 124 43.78 -36.74 12.48
CA HIS A 124 42.65 -36.21 13.25
C HIS A 124 43.12 -35.86 14.67
N GLY A 125 42.30 -35.10 15.35
CA GLY A 125 42.57 -34.69 16.70
C GLY A 125 42.57 -33.14 16.80
N ARG A 126 41.89 -32.65 17.78
CA ARG A 126 41.71 -31.20 17.97
C ARG A 126 41.60 -30.84 19.45
N ILE A 127 41.96 -29.62 19.75
CA ILE A 127 41.68 -28.97 21.02
C ILE A 127 40.56 -27.95 20.81
N VAL A 128 39.58 -27.94 21.71
CA VAL A 128 38.42 -27.03 21.68
C VAL A 128 38.44 -26.23 22.95
N ASN A 129 38.53 -24.94 22.85
CA ASN A 129 38.36 -23.99 23.96
C ASN A 129 36.99 -23.35 23.87
N GLN A 130 36.34 -23.19 25.01
CA GLN A 130 34.98 -22.67 25.06
C GLN A 130 34.85 -21.67 26.21
N ARG A 131 34.08 -20.61 25.95
CA ARG A 131 33.61 -19.69 26.98
C ARG A 131 32.11 -19.53 26.81
N PHE A 132 31.35 -19.97 27.81
CA PHE A 132 29.90 -20.06 27.70
C PHE A 132 29.16 -19.51 28.90
N ARG A 133 27.90 -19.17 28.72
CA ARG A 133 27.01 -18.74 29.79
C ARG A 133 26.20 -19.92 30.30
N ASP A 134 26.30 -20.17 31.62
CA ASP A 134 25.47 -21.15 32.30
C ASP A 134 24.80 -20.49 33.51
N LYS A 135 23.46 -20.36 33.47
CA LYS A 135 22.66 -19.65 34.48
C LYS A 135 23.20 -18.24 34.80
N GLY A 136 23.58 -17.50 33.76
CA GLY A 136 24.12 -16.14 33.91
C GLY A 136 25.58 -16.05 34.34
N VAL A 137 26.22 -17.18 34.65
CA VAL A 137 27.65 -17.22 35.02
C VAL A 137 28.48 -17.61 33.81
N VAL A 138 29.55 -16.87 33.56
CA VAL A 138 30.53 -17.20 32.51
C VAL A 138 31.45 -18.32 32.99
N LYS A 139 31.49 -19.39 32.25
CA LYS A 139 32.36 -20.55 32.50
C LYS A 139 33.30 -20.77 31.30
N THR A 140 34.42 -21.42 31.55
CA THR A 140 35.38 -21.84 30.54
C THR A 140 35.55 -23.36 30.58
N ALA A 141 35.71 -23.95 29.40
CA ALA A 141 36.05 -25.35 29.26
C ALA A 141 37.08 -25.55 28.16
N GLN A 142 37.96 -26.52 28.35
CA GLN A 142 38.87 -26.97 27.30
C GLN A 142 38.74 -28.49 27.17
N THR A 143 38.58 -28.98 25.93
CA THR A 143 38.45 -30.40 25.66
C THR A 143 39.42 -30.79 24.56
N ILE A 144 40.19 -31.82 24.78
CA ILE A 144 41.07 -32.42 23.77
C ILE A 144 40.41 -33.66 23.20
N ARG A 145 40.08 -33.62 21.90
CA ARG A 145 39.46 -34.70 21.15
C ARG A 145 40.50 -35.41 20.29
N SER A 146 41.29 -36.23 20.94
CA SER A 146 42.43 -36.92 20.32
C SER A 146 42.14 -38.34 19.85
N LYS A 147 41.08 -38.97 20.36
CA LYS A 147 40.75 -40.38 20.12
C LYS A 147 39.63 -40.58 19.09
N GLU A 148 38.81 -39.55 18.87
CA GLU A 148 37.68 -39.58 17.94
C GLU A 148 38.15 -39.05 16.60
N GLY A 149 37.74 -39.69 15.52
CA GLY A 149 37.81 -39.12 14.17
C GLY A 149 36.91 -37.89 14.06
N ASP A 150 37.01 -37.18 12.95
CA ASP A 150 36.14 -36.04 12.68
C ASP A 150 34.72 -36.53 12.45
N ASN A 151 33.76 -35.98 13.18
CA ASN A 151 32.36 -36.19 12.90
C ASN A 151 31.96 -35.48 11.59
N GLU A 152 30.82 -35.82 11.02
CA GLU A 152 30.34 -35.30 9.75
C GLU A 152 30.30 -33.74 9.75
N ILE A 153 29.86 -33.14 10.84
CA ILE A 153 29.77 -31.66 10.96
C ILE A 153 31.16 -31.03 10.86
N TYR A 154 32.12 -31.55 11.64
CA TYR A 154 33.47 -31.01 11.66
C TYR A 154 34.23 -31.29 10.37
N SER A 155 34.04 -32.46 9.78
CA SER A 155 34.58 -32.81 8.47
C SER A 155 34.07 -31.85 7.37
N ASN A 156 32.80 -31.47 7.41
CA ASN A 156 32.23 -30.49 6.49
C ASN A 156 32.81 -29.10 6.69
N ILE A 157 33.05 -28.68 7.94
CA ILE A 157 33.69 -27.40 8.25
C ILE A 157 35.09 -27.38 7.64
N LYS A 158 35.88 -28.39 7.90
CA LYS A 158 37.26 -28.54 7.43
C LYS A 158 37.34 -28.59 5.91
N THR A 159 36.45 -29.34 5.26
CA THR A 159 36.44 -29.47 3.80
C THR A 159 35.95 -28.22 3.10
N SER A 160 34.96 -27.51 3.66
CA SER A 160 34.44 -26.31 3.07
C SER A 160 35.39 -25.11 3.18
N ASN A 161 36.19 -25.06 4.24
CA ASN A 161 37.20 -24.02 4.53
C ASN A 161 36.68 -22.60 4.28
N ARG A 162 35.45 -22.34 4.70
CA ARG A 162 34.76 -21.06 4.50
C ARG A 162 33.85 -20.76 5.69
N GLU A 163 33.38 -19.52 5.76
CA GLU A 163 32.34 -19.16 6.72
C GLU A 163 31.10 -20.04 6.56
N MET A 164 30.52 -20.45 7.67
CA MET A 164 29.35 -21.31 7.72
C MET A 164 28.39 -20.90 8.83
N VAL A 165 27.11 -21.19 8.60
CA VAL A 165 26.09 -21.24 9.66
C VAL A 165 25.70 -22.70 9.84
N LEU A 166 25.90 -23.25 11.01
CA LEU A 166 25.55 -24.65 11.27
C LEU A 166 24.04 -24.85 11.31
N SER A 167 23.62 -26.06 10.96
CA SER A 167 22.21 -26.46 11.15
C SER A 167 21.85 -26.38 12.65
N LEU A 168 20.55 -26.14 12.90
CA LEU A 168 20.04 -26.16 14.28
C LEU A 168 20.35 -27.47 14.99
N TYR A 169 20.90 -27.37 16.20
CA TYR A 169 21.24 -28.49 17.05
C TYR A 169 20.99 -28.17 18.53
N PHE A 170 20.84 -29.24 19.33
CA PHE A 170 20.86 -29.10 20.77
C PHE A 170 22.30 -29.18 21.28
N ASP A 171 22.64 -28.32 22.22
CA ASP A 171 23.96 -28.41 22.86
C ASP A 171 24.14 -29.76 23.55
N VAL A 172 24.99 -30.58 22.96
CA VAL A 172 25.35 -31.89 23.46
C VAL A 172 26.84 -32.02 23.79
N PHE A 173 27.59 -30.94 23.55
CA PHE A 173 29.06 -30.96 23.60
C PHE A 173 29.65 -30.33 24.86
N THR A 174 28.87 -29.57 25.61
CA THR A 174 29.36 -28.90 26.78
C THR A 174 28.97 -29.67 28.03
N GLU A 175 29.95 -30.40 28.59
CA GLU A 175 29.76 -31.13 29.84
C GLU A 175 29.44 -30.17 30.98
N GLY A 176 28.52 -30.57 31.86
CA GLY A 176 28.18 -29.78 33.07
C GLY A 176 27.17 -28.69 32.90
N LYS A 177 26.47 -28.57 31.73
CA LYS A 177 25.32 -27.69 31.57
C LYS A 177 24.03 -28.33 32.10
N SER A 178 23.23 -27.50 32.74
CA SER A 178 21.96 -27.91 33.36
C SER A 178 20.78 -27.98 32.37
N GLU A 179 20.88 -27.30 31.23
CA GLU A 179 19.81 -27.25 30.23
C GLU A 179 20.37 -27.40 28.80
N LYS A 180 19.69 -28.22 27.99
CA LYS A 180 19.97 -28.33 26.56
C LYS A 180 19.23 -27.23 25.84
N LYS A 181 19.94 -26.27 25.26
CA LYS A 181 19.35 -25.22 24.44
C LYS A 181 19.48 -25.52 22.95
N LEU A 182 18.43 -25.22 22.21
CA LEU A 182 18.47 -25.23 20.75
C LEU A 182 19.24 -24.00 20.26
N MET A 183 20.23 -24.22 19.40
CA MET A 183 21.13 -23.16 18.94
C MET A 183 21.61 -23.38 17.51
N THR A 184 22.27 -22.37 16.97
CA THR A 184 23.08 -22.43 15.75
C THR A 184 24.45 -21.83 16.04
N SER A 185 25.46 -22.22 15.24
CA SER A 185 26.78 -21.59 15.30
C SER A 185 27.04 -20.77 14.03
N LEU A 186 27.55 -19.57 14.22
CA LEU A 186 28.22 -18.79 13.19
C LEU A 186 29.72 -19.08 13.30
N LEU A 187 30.31 -19.46 12.19
CA LEU A 187 31.65 -20.03 12.17
C LEU A 187 32.51 -19.42 11.06
N ALA A 188 33.77 -19.14 11.38
CA ALA A 188 34.81 -18.77 10.42
C ALA A 188 36.02 -19.71 10.56
N PRO A 189 36.63 -20.17 9.47
CA PRO A 189 37.83 -20.96 9.51
C PRO A 189 39.04 -20.11 9.95
N ILE A 190 39.94 -20.73 10.66
CA ILE A 190 41.30 -20.24 10.88
C ILE A 190 42.16 -20.90 9.80
N GLN A 191 42.87 -20.11 9.02
CA GLN A 191 43.70 -20.55 7.93
C GLN A 191 45.16 -20.15 8.19
N ASN A 192 46.11 -20.96 7.67
CA ASN A 192 47.51 -20.58 7.66
C ASN A 192 47.84 -19.69 6.45
N GLU A 193 49.10 -19.31 6.26
CA GLU A 193 49.54 -18.48 5.13
C GLU A 193 49.32 -19.13 3.76
N GLU A 194 49.18 -20.46 3.69
CA GLU A 194 48.86 -21.22 2.48
C GLU A 194 47.35 -21.45 2.27
N ASP A 195 46.50 -20.71 2.98
CA ASP A 195 45.02 -20.85 2.97
C ASP A 195 44.53 -22.28 3.40
N GLU A 196 45.38 -23.06 4.08
CA GLU A 196 44.96 -24.36 4.60
C GLU A 196 44.21 -24.21 5.93
N TYR A 197 43.20 -25.03 6.12
CA TYR A 197 42.43 -25.07 7.34
C TYR A 197 43.26 -25.61 8.52
N ILE A 198 43.40 -24.82 9.54
CA ILE A 198 44.08 -25.18 10.79
C ILE A 198 43.16 -25.14 12.00
N GLY A 199 41.97 -24.63 11.87
CA GLY A 199 41.00 -24.54 12.95
C GLY A 199 39.78 -23.70 12.56
N ALA A 200 38.96 -23.42 13.53
CA ALA A 200 37.81 -22.53 13.36
C ALA A 200 37.49 -21.77 14.64
N VAL A 201 36.95 -20.61 14.50
CA VAL A 201 36.30 -19.84 15.57
C VAL A 201 34.81 -19.85 15.31
N ALA A 202 34.02 -19.97 16.37
CA ALA A 202 32.57 -19.87 16.24
C ALA A 202 31.91 -19.25 17.47
N VAL A 203 30.72 -18.73 17.24
CA VAL A 203 29.81 -18.28 18.27
C VAL A 203 28.49 -19.02 18.17
N ASP A 204 27.99 -19.49 19.29
CA ASP A 204 26.68 -20.14 19.38
C ASP A 204 25.65 -19.11 19.86
N ILE A 205 24.55 -19.06 19.11
CA ILE A 205 23.41 -18.19 19.37
C ILE A 205 22.20 -19.07 19.60
N THR A 206 21.48 -18.84 20.70
CA THR A 206 20.30 -19.64 21.04
C THR A 206 19.08 -19.22 20.20
N MET A 207 18.16 -20.15 20.03
CA MET A 207 16.89 -19.85 19.34
C MET A 207 16.01 -18.90 20.15
N ASP A 208 16.21 -18.80 21.46
CA ASP A 208 15.50 -17.82 22.30
C ASP A 208 15.73 -16.39 21.79
N GLU A 209 16.96 -16.04 21.41
CA GLU A 209 17.30 -14.75 20.81
C GLU A 209 16.55 -14.46 19.51
N PHE A 210 16.43 -15.46 18.64
CA PHE A 210 15.67 -15.33 17.40
C PHE A 210 14.15 -15.31 17.65
N GLN A 211 13.69 -16.01 18.67
CA GLN A 211 12.29 -16.03 19.06
C GLN A 211 11.85 -14.64 19.54
N GLU A 212 12.64 -13.96 20.34
CA GLU A 212 12.38 -12.57 20.76
C GLU A 212 12.34 -11.62 19.54
N LEU A 213 13.27 -11.78 18.61
CA LEU A 213 13.33 -10.93 17.42
C LEU A 213 12.09 -11.06 16.53
N ILE A 214 11.48 -12.24 16.45
CA ILE A 214 10.32 -12.46 15.57
C ILE A 214 8.99 -12.18 16.26
N GLN A 215 8.90 -12.26 17.59
CA GLN A 215 7.65 -12.04 18.34
C GLN A 215 7.03 -10.68 18.07
N ASP A 216 7.85 -9.65 17.92
CA ASP A 216 7.42 -8.28 17.66
C ASP A 216 7.19 -7.98 16.17
N ILE A 217 7.48 -8.97 15.28
CA ILE A 217 7.32 -8.79 13.84
C ILE A 217 5.92 -9.23 13.43
N SER A 218 5.03 -8.26 13.30
CA SER A 218 3.70 -8.40 12.70
C SER A 218 3.45 -7.27 11.72
N VAL A 219 2.49 -7.44 10.85
CA VAL A 219 2.07 -6.37 9.93
C VAL A 219 0.96 -5.58 10.62
N LYS A 220 1.26 -4.32 10.95
CA LYS A 220 0.30 -3.44 11.61
C LYS A 220 -0.98 -3.31 10.78
N GLY A 221 -2.14 -3.56 11.40
CA GLY A 221 -3.44 -3.48 10.75
C GLY A 221 -3.85 -4.75 10.00
N LEU A 222 -3.05 -5.83 10.04
CA LEU A 222 -3.39 -7.13 9.46
C LEU A 222 -3.43 -8.19 10.56
N ASP A 223 -4.61 -8.41 11.10
CA ASP A 223 -4.83 -9.34 12.20
C ASP A 223 -4.50 -10.77 11.81
N GLY A 224 -3.94 -11.52 12.75
CA GLY A 224 -3.50 -12.89 12.52
C GLY A 224 -2.19 -13.01 11.73
N SER A 225 -1.52 -11.89 11.43
CA SER A 225 -0.19 -11.92 10.84
C SER A 225 0.84 -12.36 11.87
N TYR A 226 1.79 -13.18 11.43
CA TYR A 226 2.91 -13.62 12.24
C TYR A 226 4.16 -13.83 11.39
N SER A 227 5.31 -13.82 12.03
CA SER A 227 6.56 -14.12 11.38
C SER A 227 7.18 -15.42 11.90
N PHE A 228 8.03 -16.00 11.09
CA PHE A 228 8.83 -17.17 11.45
C PHE A 228 10.19 -17.11 10.76
N LEU A 229 11.16 -17.80 11.33
CA LEU A 229 12.52 -17.85 10.80
C LEU A 229 12.85 -19.27 10.36
N LEU A 230 13.33 -19.41 9.14
CA LEU A 230 13.82 -20.68 8.60
C LEU A 230 15.33 -20.66 8.45
N SER A 231 15.99 -21.70 8.92
CA SER A 231 17.39 -21.96 8.62
C SER A 231 17.58 -22.44 7.18
N HIS A 232 18.82 -22.43 6.70
CA HIS A 232 19.18 -22.82 5.33
C HIS A 232 18.69 -24.23 4.91
N ASN A 233 18.48 -25.13 5.85
CA ASN A 233 17.95 -26.47 5.58
C ASN A 233 16.44 -26.61 5.77
N GLY A 234 15.73 -25.47 5.86
CA GLY A 234 14.27 -25.40 5.98
C GLY A 234 13.71 -25.81 7.34
N LYS A 235 14.50 -25.73 8.41
CA LYS A 235 14.01 -25.94 9.78
C LYS A 235 13.60 -24.59 10.39
N TYR A 236 12.54 -24.61 11.19
CA TYR A 236 12.12 -23.44 11.93
C TYR A 236 13.12 -23.11 13.04
N ALA A 237 13.75 -21.95 12.92
CA ALA A 237 14.65 -21.36 13.91
C ALA A 237 13.91 -20.43 14.88
N GLY A 238 12.78 -19.89 14.46
CA GLY A 238 11.85 -19.11 15.25
C GLY A 238 10.44 -19.30 14.71
N HIS A 239 9.46 -19.43 15.60
CA HIS A 239 8.03 -19.56 15.24
C HIS A 239 7.17 -19.19 16.45
N PRO A 240 6.02 -18.47 16.29
CA PRO A 240 5.13 -18.14 17.41
C PRO A 240 4.68 -19.37 18.20
N ASP A 241 4.35 -20.45 17.50
CA ASP A 241 4.15 -21.74 18.13
C ASP A 241 5.49 -22.48 18.24
N THR A 242 6.03 -22.52 19.45
CA THR A 242 7.34 -23.13 19.75
C THR A 242 7.39 -24.63 19.43
N SER A 243 6.24 -25.29 19.26
CA SER A 243 6.19 -26.70 18.87
C SER A 243 6.79 -26.97 17.48
N PHE A 244 6.90 -25.93 16.64
CA PHE A 244 7.53 -26.03 15.30
C PHE A 244 9.05 -25.93 15.34
N LEU A 245 9.65 -25.43 16.41
CA LEU A 245 11.10 -25.25 16.50
C LEU A 245 11.85 -26.54 16.18
N ASN A 246 12.91 -26.40 15.37
CA ASN A 246 13.74 -27.49 14.84
C ASN A 246 13.01 -28.51 13.94
N LYS A 247 11.71 -28.35 13.69
CA LYS A 247 11.00 -29.16 12.69
C LYS A 247 11.24 -28.59 11.30
N LYS A 248 11.36 -29.46 10.31
CA LYS A 248 11.40 -29.03 8.91
C LYS A 248 10.02 -28.56 8.49
N ILE A 249 10.00 -27.51 7.67
CA ILE A 249 8.78 -27.12 6.95
C ILE A 249 8.26 -28.36 6.20
N GLN A 250 6.99 -28.68 6.39
CA GLN A 250 6.46 -29.97 5.94
C GLN A 250 6.61 -30.14 4.43
N LYS A 251 7.26 -31.19 4.01
CA LYS A 251 7.17 -31.72 2.65
C LYS A 251 5.86 -32.50 2.56
N ASN A 252 4.81 -31.86 2.03
CA ASN A 252 3.68 -32.67 1.61
C ASN A 252 3.99 -33.24 0.21
N PRO A 253 4.30 -34.54 0.08
CA PRO A 253 4.80 -35.11 -1.18
C PRO A 253 3.78 -35.10 -2.31
N THR A 254 2.51 -34.87 -2.01
CA THR A 254 1.42 -34.79 -2.98
C THR A 254 1.19 -33.39 -3.54
N ASN A 255 1.82 -32.36 -2.98
CA ASN A 255 1.61 -30.98 -3.41
C ASN A 255 2.80 -30.45 -4.22
N LYS A 256 2.61 -30.25 -5.54
CA LYS A 256 3.61 -29.65 -6.45
C LYS A 256 4.11 -28.28 -5.94
N GLU A 257 3.31 -27.57 -5.15
CA GLU A 257 3.67 -26.27 -4.58
C GLU A 257 4.82 -26.39 -3.56
N ASN A 258 4.84 -27.43 -2.74
CA ASN A 258 5.90 -27.65 -1.74
C ASN A 258 7.25 -28.02 -2.37
N PHE A 259 7.26 -28.74 -3.49
CA PHE A 259 8.49 -29.00 -4.23
C PHE A 259 9.08 -27.70 -4.81
N ASN A 260 8.23 -26.79 -5.27
CA ASN A 260 8.64 -25.47 -5.72
C ASN A 260 9.17 -24.59 -4.58
N LEU A 261 8.66 -24.75 -3.34
CA LEU A 261 9.11 -23.98 -2.18
C LEU A 261 10.60 -24.24 -1.88
N TYR A 262 11.02 -25.51 -1.72
CA TYR A 262 12.42 -25.83 -1.47
C TYR A 262 13.34 -25.31 -2.57
N ARG A 263 12.95 -25.47 -3.84
CA ARG A 263 13.73 -24.96 -4.97
C ARG A 263 13.85 -23.42 -4.95
N LYS A 264 12.84 -22.72 -4.43
CA LYS A 264 12.89 -21.26 -4.26
C LYS A 264 13.78 -20.87 -3.09
N LEU A 265 13.72 -21.61 -1.97
CA LEU A 265 14.61 -21.40 -0.84
C LEU A 265 16.08 -21.61 -1.25
N ASP A 266 16.37 -22.66 -2.03
CA ASP A 266 17.73 -22.94 -2.52
C ASP A 266 18.29 -21.82 -3.40
N LYS A 267 17.45 -21.09 -4.12
CA LYS A 267 17.89 -19.93 -4.94
C LYS A 267 18.34 -18.73 -4.12
N GLY A 268 17.92 -18.62 -2.88
CA GLY A 268 18.27 -17.47 -2.02
C GLY A 268 17.73 -16.13 -2.49
N GLU A 269 16.63 -16.13 -3.24
CA GLU A 269 15.94 -14.93 -3.72
C GLU A 269 14.63 -14.72 -2.93
N PRO A 270 14.17 -13.46 -2.76
CA PRO A 270 12.88 -13.22 -2.14
C PRO A 270 11.75 -13.73 -3.03
N PHE A 271 10.74 -14.30 -2.42
CA PHE A 271 9.54 -14.76 -3.13
C PHE A 271 8.35 -14.81 -2.18
N SER A 272 7.16 -14.79 -2.75
CA SER A 272 5.93 -14.97 -2.00
C SER A 272 5.07 -16.10 -2.59
N VAL A 273 4.28 -16.71 -1.74
CA VAL A 273 3.34 -17.79 -2.11
C VAL A 273 2.06 -17.68 -1.27
N VAL A 274 0.95 -18.18 -1.83
CA VAL A 274 -0.28 -18.35 -1.08
C VAL A 274 -0.40 -19.83 -0.71
N HIS A 275 -0.25 -20.13 0.58
CA HIS A 275 -0.50 -21.46 1.11
C HIS A 275 -2.00 -21.65 1.37
N LYS A 276 -2.52 -22.81 0.98
CA LYS A 276 -3.88 -23.25 1.30
C LYS A 276 -3.81 -24.34 2.36
N GLU A 277 -4.21 -24.04 3.58
CA GLU A 277 -4.42 -25.09 4.58
C GLU A 277 -5.75 -25.80 4.35
N ASN A 278 -6.80 -25.04 4.02
CA ASN A 278 -8.10 -25.51 3.56
C ASN A 278 -8.73 -24.46 2.60
N GLU A 279 -9.97 -24.68 2.14
CA GLU A 279 -10.62 -23.77 1.18
C GLU A 279 -10.86 -22.35 1.72
N PHE A 280 -10.96 -22.21 3.05
CA PHE A 280 -11.28 -20.96 3.75
C PHE A 280 -10.05 -20.31 4.40
N ASP A 281 -8.96 -21.07 4.60
CA ASP A 281 -7.77 -20.59 5.30
C ASP A 281 -6.57 -20.56 4.35
N LYS A 282 -6.45 -19.40 3.69
CA LYS A 282 -5.34 -19.10 2.78
C LYS A 282 -4.40 -18.12 3.48
N GLN A 283 -3.13 -18.48 3.53
CA GLN A 283 -2.06 -17.65 4.05
C GLN A 283 -1.20 -17.10 2.91
N TYR A 284 -1.08 -15.79 2.81
CA TYR A 284 -0.06 -15.17 1.99
C TYR A 284 1.24 -15.14 2.79
N VAL A 285 2.27 -15.78 2.29
CA VAL A 285 3.57 -15.84 2.96
C VAL A 285 4.65 -15.24 2.07
N SER A 286 5.29 -14.20 2.58
CA SER A 286 6.45 -13.54 1.99
C SER A 286 7.72 -14.14 2.59
N TYR A 287 8.58 -14.70 1.76
CA TYR A 287 9.87 -15.27 2.14
C TYR A 287 11.01 -14.35 1.74
N ASN A 288 11.72 -13.84 2.72
CA ASN A 288 12.77 -12.85 2.53
C ASN A 288 14.12 -13.45 2.96
N PRO A 289 15.11 -13.53 2.06
CA PRO A 289 16.39 -14.13 2.37
C PRO A 289 17.20 -13.26 3.34
N ILE A 290 17.89 -13.95 4.25
CA ILE A 290 18.85 -13.40 5.19
C ILE A 290 20.21 -13.98 4.81
N LYS A 291 21.02 -13.19 4.12
CA LYS A 291 22.36 -13.58 3.68
C LYS A 291 23.33 -13.29 4.80
N ILE A 292 23.89 -14.33 5.41
CA ILE A 292 24.75 -14.22 6.58
C ILE A 292 26.21 -14.32 6.13
N GLY A 293 26.97 -13.25 6.35
CA GLY A 293 28.38 -13.23 6.01
C GLY A 293 28.65 -13.70 4.57
N ARG A 294 29.67 -14.56 4.42
CA ARG A 294 30.08 -15.17 3.14
C ARG A 294 29.70 -16.65 3.02
N THR A 295 28.67 -17.07 3.75
CA THR A 295 28.32 -18.50 3.90
C THR A 295 27.72 -19.12 2.62
N GLY A 296 27.08 -18.30 1.77
CA GLY A 296 26.39 -18.77 0.57
C GLY A 296 25.10 -19.57 0.83
N THR A 297 24.70 -19.71 2.10
CA THR A 297 23.50 -20.49 2.52
C THR A 297 22.56 -19.55 3.29
N PRO A 298 21.60 -18.89 2.59
CA PRO A 298 20.73 -17.92 3.23
C PRO A 298 19.74 -18.60 4.17
N TRP A 299 19.41 -17.93 5.25
CA TRP A 299 18.22 -18.16 6.04
C TRP A 299 17.05 -17.39 5.44
N PHE A 300 15.84 -17.61 5.92
CA PHE A 300 14.67 -16.89 5.43
C PHE A 300 13.79 -16.41 6.57
N LEU A 301 13.42 -15.15 6.51
CA LEU A 301 12.30 -14.64 7.28
C LEU A 301 11.02 -14.87 6.48
N GLY A 302 10.09 -15.66 7.02
CA GLY A 302 8.74 -15.80 6.53
C GLY A 302 7.83 -14.83 7.26
N LEU A 303 7.04 -14.07 6.52
CA LEU A 303 5.98 -13.21 7.05
C LEU A 303 4.64 -13.73 6.52
N SER A 304 3.86 -14.34 7.40
CA SER A 304 2.57 -14.97 7.09
C SER A 304 1.42 -14.04 7.45
N VAL A 305 0.52 -13.85 6.51
CA VAL A 305 -0.66 -12.99 6.67
C VAL A 305 -1.89 -13.71 6.11
N PRO A 306 -2.98 -13.84 6.88
CA PRO A 306 -4.22 -14.39 6.36
C PRO A 306 -4.74 -13.56 5.19
N VAL A 307 -5.09 -14.21 4.08
CA VAL A 307 -5.65 -13.52 2.91
C VAL A 307 -6.97 -12.81 3.26
N SER A 308 -7.73 -13.34 4.22
CA SER A 308 -8.92 -12.69 4.77
C SER A 308 -8.62 -11.32 5.36
N SER A 309 -7.53 -11.20 6.13
CA SER A 309 -7.10 -9.92 6.72
C SER A 309 -6.60 -8.93 5.65
N ILE A 310 -5.93 -9.43 4.60
CA ILE A 310 -5.55 -8.60 3.45
C ILE A 310 -6.79 -8.03 2.75
N MET A 311 -7.85 -8.84 2.65
CA MET A 311 -9.08 -8.46 1.94
C MET A 311 -10.07 -7.70 2.81
N GLU A 312 -9.93 -7.71 4.13
CA GLU A 312 -10.90 -7.14 5.07
C GLU A 312 -11.18 -5.65 4.79
N GLU A 313 -10.15 -4.86 4.61
CA GLU A 313 -10.31 -3.44 4.28
C GLU A 313 -10.94 -3.25 2.89
N ALA A 314 -10.52 -4.04 1.91
CA ALA A 314 -11.08 -4.00 0.57
C ALA A 314 -12.55 -4.43 0.56
N ASP A 315 -12.91 -5.47 1.30
CA ASP A 315 -14.28 -5.97 1.41
C ASP A 315 -15.16 -4.96 2.16
N ARG A 316 -14.66 -4.34 3.23
CA ARG A 316 -15.35 -3.25 3.93
C ARG A 316 -15.61 -2.07 2.99
N ASN A 317 -14.60 -1.63 2.26
CA ASN A 317 -14.71 -0.53 1.30
C ASN A 317 -15.65 -0.88 0.14
N PHE A 318 -15.66 -2.14 -0.30
CA PHE A 318 -16.62 -2.65 -1.27
C PHE A 318 -18.05 -2.55 -0.77
N VAL A 319 -18.32 -3.00 0.46
CA VAL A 319 -19.65 -2.89 1.08
C VAL A 319 -20.08 -1.44 1.25
N ILE A 320 -19.16 -0.56 1.70
CA ILE A 320 -19.44 0.87 1.80
C ILE A 320 -19.77 1.46 0.42
N SER A 321 -19.01 1.11 -0.61
CA SER A 321 -19.24 1.57 -1.98
C SER A 321 -20.61 1.11 -2.50
N LEU A 322 -21.01 -0.13 -2.20
CA LEU A 322 -22.35 -0.63 -2.54
C LEU A 322 -23.45 0.16 -1.83
N ILE A 323 -23.28 0.43 -0.53
CA ILE A 323 -24.26 1.20 0.25
C ILE A 323 -24.36 2.63 -0.30
N VAL A 324 -23.22 3.29 -0.51
CA VAL A 324 -23.18 4.65 -1.09
C VAL A 324 -23.80 4.65 -2.49
N GLY A 325 -23.49 3.62 -3.29
CA GLY A 325 -24.07 3.43 -4.60
C GLY A 325 -25.58 3.25 -4.58
N PHE A 326 -26.06 2.42 -3.67
CA PHE A 326 -27.50 2.18 -3.50
C PHE A 326 -28.23 3.46 -3.05
N VAL A 327 -27.67 4.17 -2.07
CA VAL A 327 -28.22 5.47 -1.60
C VAL A 327 -28.22 6.50 -2.74
N GLY A 328 -27.10 6.59 -3.49
CA GLY A 328 -27.00 7.46 -4.64
C GLY A 328 -28.06 7.16 -5.71
N LEU A 329 -28.32 5.89 -5.97
CA LEU A 329 -29.32 5.44 -6.92
C LEU A 329 -30.76 5.73 -6.44
N LEU A 330 -31.00 5.61 -5.13
CA LEU A 330 -32.28 6.01 -4.53
C LEU A 330 -32.50 7.52 -4.67
N ILE A 331 -31.49 8.33 -4.32
CA ILE A 331 -31.56 9.80 -4.46
C ILE A 331 -31.78 10.17 -5.93
N LEU A 332 -31.03 9.58 -6.85
CA LEU A 332 -31.18 9.81 -8.28
C LEU A 332 -32.59 9.45 -8.75
N SER A 333 -33.11 8.30 -8.32
CA SER A 333 -34.46 7.87 -8.66
C SER A 333 -35.52 8.83 -8.14
N LEU A 334 -35.32 9.33 -6.93
CA LEU A 334 -36.20 10.31 -6.30
C LEU A 334 -36.17 11.66 -7.02
N VAL A 335 -34.97 12.13 -7.38
CA VAL A 335 -34.78 13.35 -8.18
C VAL A 335 -35.46 13.20 -9.54
N ILE A 336 -35.23 12.10 -10.24
CA ILE A 336 -35.86 11.81 -11.54
C ILE A 336 -37.39 11.75 -11.38
N TYR A 337 -37.88 11.15 -10.31
CA TYR A 337 -39.30 11.10 -10.02
C TYR A 337 -39.91 12.52 -9.87
N PHE A 338 -39.28 13.39 -9.08
CA PHE A 338 -39.75 14.76 -8.90
C PHE A 338 -39.65 15.58 -10.18
N ILE A 339 -38.52 15.54 -10.88
CA ILE A 339 -38.33 16.23 -12.16
C ILE A 339 -39.38 15.76 -13.19
N THR A 340 -39.54 14.44 -13.30
CA THR A 340 -40.54 13.91 -14.25
C THR A 340 -41.95 14.31 -13.85
N LYS A 341 -42.25 14.33 -12.55
CA LYS A 341 -43.57 14.75 -12.07
C LYS A 341 -43.80 16.25 -12.29
N SER A 342 -42.81 17.08 -12.05
CA SER A 342 -42.89 18.53 -12.22
C SER A 342 -43.03 18.92 -13.71
N ILE A 343 -42.35 18.19 -14.58
CA ILE A 343 -42.39 18.47 -16.03
C ILE A 343 -43.61 17.82 -16.70
N THR A 344 -43.83 16.50 -16.45
CA THR A 344 -44.86 15.77 -17.20
C THR A 344 -46.28 16.07 -16.73
N GLY A 345 -46.47 16.48 -15.48
CA GLY A 345 -47.77 16.88 -14.96
C GLY A 345 -48.32 18.10 -15.68
N PRO A 346 -47.66 19.23 -15.62
CA PRO A 346 -48.03 20.45 -16.36
C PRO A 346 -48.12 20.25 -17.87
N VAL A 347 -47.14 19.54 -18.47
CA VAL A 347 -47.18 19.23 -19.92
C VAL A 347 -48.43 18.42 -20.27
N ALA A 348 -48.84 17.47 -19.44
CA ALA A 348 -50.05 16.69 -19.72
C ALA A 348 -51.30 17.58 -19.60
N GLN A 349 -51.36 18.47 -18.61
CA GLN A 349 -52.46 19.42 -18.46
C GLN A 349 -52.57 20.35 -19.67
N VAL A 350 -51.42 20.95 -20.04
CA VAL A 350 -51.36 21.81 -21.26
C VAL A 350 -51.78 21.03 -22.51
N THR A 351 -51.30 19.75 -22.66
CA THR A 351 -51.63 18.93 -23.79
C THR A 351 -53.14 18.62 -23.85
N GLU A 352 -53.77 18.36 -22.71
CA GLU A 352 -55.20 18.09 -22.64
C GLU A 352 -56.00 19.35 -23.00
N THR A 353 -55.58 20.49 -22.48
CA THR A 353 -56.19 21.79 -22.77
C THR A 353 -56.05 22.16 -24.24
N LEU A 354 -54.85 21.94 -24.83
CA LEU A 354 -54.62 22.12 -26.28
C LEU A 354 -55.52 21.20 -27.14
N LYS A 355 -55.70 19.94 -26.71
CA LYS A 355 -56.61 19.02 -27.41
C LYS A 355 -58.06 19.50 -27.40
N LYS A 356 -58.51 20.02 -26.26
CA LYS A 356 -59.84 20.60 -26.12
C LYS A 356 -59.95 21.86 -27.00
N LEU A 357 -58.89 22.70 -26.99
CA LEU A 357 -58.82 23.88 -27.87
C LEU A 357 -58.84 23.55 -29.34
N ALA A 358 -58.09 22.49 -29.76
CA ALA A 358 -58.06 21.96 -31.13
C ALA A 358 -59.41 21.38 -31.58
N GLN A 359 -60.25 20.93 -30.64
CA GLN A 359 -61.62 20.50 -30.90
C GLN A 359 -62.63 21.68 -30.91
N GLY A 360 -62.11 22.93 -30.79
CA GLY A 360 -62.97 24.11 -30.81
C GLY A 360 -63.67 24.41 -29.48
N GLN A 361 -63.32 23.69 -28.40
CA GLN A 361 -63.83 23.99 -27.07
C GLN A 361 -63.05 25.18 -26.49
N ILE A 362 -63.71 26.26 -26.23
CA ILE A 362 -63.12 27.47 -25.67
C ILE A 362 -64.00 27.87 -24.47
N ASP A 363 -63.48 27.59 -23.29
CA ASP A 363 -64.15 27.88 -22.03
C ASP A 363 -63.15 28.45 -21.06
N LYS A 364 -63.57 29.43 -20.23
CA LYS A 364 -62.74 30.05 -19.21
C LYS A 364 -62.32 29.06 -18.11
N SER A 365 -63.07 27.99 -17.91
CA SER A 365 -62.72 26.87 -16.97
C SER A 365 -61.52 26.03 -17.43
N MET A 366 -60.99 26.29 -18.65
CA MET A 366 -59.81 25.64 -19.18
C MET A 366 -58.48 26.29 -18.76
N GLU A 367 -58.54 27.39 -18.03
CA GLU A 367 -57.34 28.06 -17.51
C GLU A 367 -56.55 27.11 -16.59
N LEU A 368 -55.25 27.10 -16.79
CA LEU A 368 -54.34 26.23 -16.07
C LEU A 368 -53.69 26.99 -14.92
N GLU A 369 -53.76 26.42 -13.72
CA GLU A 369 -52.97 26.90 -12.55
C GLU A 369 -51.67 26.06 -12.44
N VAL A 370 -50.63 26.46 -13.17
CA VAL A 370 -49.29 25.91 -13.07
C VAL A 370 -48.42 26.95 -12.42
N LYS A 371 -47.87 26.59 -11.23
CA LYS A 371 -46.96 27.45 -10.45
C LYS A 371 -45.62 26.68 -10.26
N THR A 372 -44.84 26.59 -11.32
CA THR A 372 -43.55 25.93 -11.32
C THR A 372 -42.37 26.87 -11.21
N GLY A 373 -42.59 28.15 -11.43
CA GLY A 373 -41.53 29.19 -11.44
C GLY A 373 -40.57 29.06 -12.62
N ASP A 374 -40.93 28.26 -13.63
CA ASP A 374 -40.12 27.96 -14.81
C ASP A 374 -40.96 28.13 -16.11
N GLU A 375 -40.39 27.64 -17.19
CA GLU A 375 -40.97 27.74 -18.54
C GLU A 375 -42.32 27.04 -18.68
N LEU A 376 -42.60 26.09 -17.79
CA LEU A 376 -43.90 25.40 -17.82
C LEU A 376 -45.02 26.27 -17.29
N GLU A 377 -44.73 27.11 -16.33
CA GLU A 377 -45.64 28.17 -15.87
C GLU A 377 -45.88 29.19 -16.97
N GLU A 378 -44.79 29.61 -17.62
CA GLU A 378 -44.87 30.56 -18.73
C GLU A 378 -45.70 30.01 -19.90
N MET A 379 -45.48 28.71 -20.19
CA MET A 379 -46.24 27.98 -21.21
C MET A 379 -47.76 27.90 -20.87
N ALA A 380 -48.05 27.61 -19.58
CA ALA A 380 -49.43 27.60 -19.08
C ALA A 380 -50.06 29.01 -19.17
N ASN A 381 -49.28 30.04 -18.80
CA ASN A 381 -49.72 31.45 -18.88
C ASN A 381 -49.93 31.87 -20.34
N ALA A 382 -49.02 31.49 -21.25
CA ALA A 382 -49.18 31.76 -22.69
C ALA A 382 -50.43 31.08 -23.28
N LEU A 383 -50.67 29.79 -22.84
CA LEU A 383 -51.89 29.12 -23.22
C LEU A 383 -53.15 29.77 -22.63
N ASN A 384 -53.07 30.17 -21.34
CA ASN A 384 -54.16 30.90 -20.70
C ASN A 384 -54.42 32.23 -21.44
N THR A 385 -53.36 32.96 -21.80
CA THR A 385 -53.47 34.14 -22.63
C THR A 385 -54.08 33.84 -23.99
N THR A 386 -53.69 32.71 -24.59
CA THR A 386 -54.26 32.25 -25.86
C THR A 386 -55.75 31.89 -25.72
N ILE A 387 -56.10 31.14 -24.65
CA ILE A 387 -57.49 30.80 -24.32
C ILE A 387 -58.29 32.07 -24.07
N GLU A 388 -57.74 33.01 -23.29
CA GLU A 388 -58.37 34.28 -23.06
C GLU A 388 -58.55 35.06 -24.36
N GLY A 389 -57.50 35.08 -25.21
CA GLY A 389 -57.56 35.71 -26.53
C GLY A 389 -58.57 35.05 -27.43
N PHE A 390 -58.60 33.73 -27.48
CA PHE A 390 -59.64 33.01 -28.25
C PHE A 390 -61.04 33.25 -27.65
N ASN A 391 -61.14 33.29 -26.31
CA ASN A 391 -62.41 33.54 -25.67
C ASN A 391 -62.90 34.97 -25.96
N LYS A 392 -61.97 35.95 -25.86
CA LYS A 392 -62.24 37.33 -26.27
C LYS A 392 -62.65 37.39 -27.71
N LYS A 393 -61.95 36.68 -28.61
CA LYS A 393 -62.29 36.59 -30.02
C LYS A 393 -63.62 35.87 -30.26
N ASN A 394 -63.91 34.80 -29.50
CA ASN A 394 -65.17 34.09 -29.59
C ASN A 394 -66.34 34.97 -29.13
N VAL A 395 -66.14 35.71 -28.02
CA VAL A 395 -67.11 36.69 -27.54
C VAL A 395 -67.27 37.80 -28.54
N PHE A 396 -66.14 38.29 -29.08
CA PHE A 396 -66.16 39.28 -30.14
C PHE A 396 -66.89 38.77 -31.40
N ALA A 397 -66.55 37.55 -31.85
CA ALA A 397 -67.25 36.94 -32.97
C ALA A 397 -68.76 36.78 -32.71
N LYS A 398 -69.13 36.43 -31.47
CA LYS A 398 -70.54 36.39 -31.05
C LYS A 398 -71.20 37.78 -31.07
N HIS A 399 -70.44 38.80 -30.65
CA HIS A 399 -70.89 40.21 -30.71
C HIS A 399 -71.03 40.65 -32.17
N LEU A 400 -70.05 40.32 -33.01
CA LEU A 400 -70.14 40.58 -34.47
C LEU A 400 -71.30 39.86 -35.07
N ARG A 401 -71.53 38.59 -34.78
CA ARG A 401 -72.68 37.84 -35.22
C ARG A 401 -73.99 38.51 -34.81
N ASN A 402 -74.00 39.15 -33.64
CA ASN A 402 -75.16 39.87 -33.09
C ASN A 402 -75.23 41.35 -33.53
N GLY A 403 -74.30 41.79 -34.46
CA GLY A 403 -74.34 43.11 -35.04
C GLY A 403 -73.75 44.22 -34.13
N TYR A 404 -73.19 43.93 -33.02
CA TYR A 404 -72.52 44.90 -32.15
C TYR A 404 -71.08 45.12 -32.67
N LEU A 405 -70.92 46.14 -33.50
CA LEU A 405 -69.62 46.42 -34.17
C LEU A 405 -68.68 47.33 -33.37
N ASP A 406 -69.11 47.85 -32.25
CA ASP A 406 -68.36 48.85 -31.44
C ASP A 406 -67.65 48.18 -30.24
N CYS A 407 -67.51 46.87 -30.22
CA CYS A 407 -66.75 46.22 -29.18
C CYS A 407 -65.26 46.38 -29.45
N GLU A 408 -64.54 47.05 -28.60
CA GLU A 408 -63.08 47.09 -28.60
C GLU A 408 -62.55 45.71 -28.22
N ILE A 409 -61.80 45.09 -29.11
CA ILE A 409 -60.94 43.95 -28.77
C ILE A 409 -59.69 44.49 -28.12
N SER A 410 -59.51 44.20 -26.86
CA SER A 410 -58.20 44.36 -26.23
C SER A 410 -57.25 43.35 -26.87
N LEU A 411 -56.41 43.80 -27.76
CA LEU A 411 -55.39 43.02 -28.42
C LEU A 411 -54.38 42.50 -27.37
N LEU A 412 -54.01 41.24 -27.44
CA LEU A 412 -52.95 40.67 -26.57
C LEU A 412 -51.59 41.25 -26.91
N SER A 413 -51.42 41.82 -28.07
CA SER A 413 -50.22 42.55 -28.50
C SER A 413 -50.57 43.58 -29.59
N ASN A 414 -49.68 44.57 -29.83
CA ASN A 414 -49.85 45.64 -30.79
C ASN A 414 -50.03 45.22 -32.26
N ASN A 415 -49.89 43.93 -32.59
CA ASN A 415 -50.03 43.38 -33.93
C ASN A 415 -50.89 42.12 -33.90
N ASP A 416 -52.04 42.22 -33.45
CA ASP A 416 -53.04 41.22 -33.19
C ASP A 416 -53.15 40.08 -34.23
N GLU A 417 -52.11 39.30 -34.34
CA GLU A 417 -52.19 38.06 -35.10
C GLU A 417 -51.63 36.89 -34.28
N LEU A 418 -52.25 35.74 -34.46
CA LEU A 418 -51.84 34.47 -33.81
C LEU A 418 -50.31 34.24 -33.86
N GLY A 419 -49.70 34.88 -34.86
CA GLY A 419 -48.27 34.86 -35.07
C GLY A 419 -47.45 35.54 -33.97
N LYS A 420 -47.92 36.61 -33.35
CA LYS A 420 -47.14 37.31 -32.29
C LYS A 420 -47.17 36.55 -30.96
N SER A 421 -48.31 35.98 -30.60
CA SER A 421 -48.37 35.11 -29.42
C SER A 421 -47.46 33.87 -29.60
N LEU A 422 -47.34 33.36 -30.81
CA LEU A 422 -46.39 32.31 -31.14
C LEU A 422 -44.94 32.81 -31.16
N GLN A 423 -44.73 34.06 -31.56
CA GLN A 423 -43.39 34.65 -31.56
C GLN A 423 -42.91 34.97 -30.14
N GLU A 424 -43.78 35.48 -29.27
CA GLU A 424 -43.46 35.66 -27.86
C GLU A 424 -43.25 34.32 -27.16
N MET A 425 -44.05 33.31 -27.46
CA MET A 425 -43.83 31.94 -26.97
C MET A 425 -42.51 31.38 -27.48
N ARG A 426 -42.18 31.61 -28.77
CA ARG A 426 -40.87 31.19 -29.33
C ARG A 426 -39.70 31.88 -28.63
N ASP A 427 -39.80 33.15 -28.35
CA ASP A 427 -38.73 33.93 -27.71
C ASP A 427 -38.58 33.55 -26.23
N SER A 428 -39.71 33.26 -25.55
CA SER A 428 -39.69 32.68 -24.20
C SER A 428 -39.01 31.32 -24.17
N LEU A 429 -39.32 30.43 -25.16
CA LEU A 429 -38.69 29.10 -25.29
C LEU A 429 -37.18 29.21 -25.59
N LYS A 430 -36.81 30.22 -26.40
CA LYS A 430 -35.40 30.46 -26.71
C LYS A 430 -34.64 30.89 -25.46
N LYS A 431 -35.24 31.77 -24.67
CA LYS A 431 -34.69 32.20 -23.39
C LYS A 431 -34.57 31.04 -22.41
N ALA A 432 -35.56 30.16 -22.39
CA ALA A 432 -35.59 28.97 -21.60
C ALA A 432 -34.45 28.01 -21.95
N ARG A 433 -34.17 27.85 -23.26
CA ARG A 433 -33.07 26.99 -23.75
C ARG A 433 -31.69 27.54 -23.35
N ASP A 434 -31.54 28.85 -23.48
CA ASP A 434 -30.27 29.51 -23.15
C ASP A 434 -30.02 29.50 -21.61
N GLU A 435 -31.10 29.57 -20.79
CA GLU A 435 -31.01 29.37 -19.34
C GLU A 435 -30.71 27.90 -18.96
N GLU A 436 -31.26 26.94 -19.72
CA GLU A 436 -30.96 25.51 -19.52
C GLU A 436 -29.51 25.17 -19.91
N GLU A 437 -28.98 25.76 -20.98
CA GLU A 437 -27.60 25.59 -21.42
C GLU A 437 -26.60 26.17 -20.40
N LYS A 438 -26.94 27.33 -19.83
CA LYS A 438 -26.19 27.96 -18.74
C LYS A 438 -26.18 27.11 -17.46
N ARG A 439 -27.35 26.52 -17.14
CA ARG A 439 -27.48 25.61 -16.00
C ARG A 439 -26.66 24.31 -16.19
N LYS A 440 -26.64 23.78 -17.41
CA LYS A 440 -25.81 22.60 -17.75
C LYS A 440 -24.30 22.85 -17.57
N GLN A 441 -23.82 24.05 -17.90
CA GLN A 441 -22.42 24.43 -17.69
C GLN A 441 -22.08 24.56 -16.20
N GLU A 442 -22.99 25.12 -15.40
CA GLU A 442 -22.78 25.22 -13.94
C GLU A 442 -22.84 23.85 -13.24
N GLU A 443 -23.73 22.96 -13.70
CA GLU A 443 -23.79 21.57 -13.20
C GLU A 443 -22.52 20.78 -13.55
N ALA A 444 -21.99 20.92 -14.76
CA ALA A 444 -20.74 20.28 -15.16
C ALA A 444 -19.54 20.72 -14.29
N LYS A 445 -19.48 22.01 -13.96
CA LYS A 445 -18.42 22.53 -13.07
C LYS A 445 -18.54 22.01 -11.64
N ARG A 446 -19.76 21.91 -11.11
CA ARG A 446 -19.99 21.31 -9.77
C ARG A 446 -19.65 19.82 -9.75
N GLN A 447 -19.97 19.11 -10.82
CA GLN A 447 -19.69 17.69 -10.93
C GLN A 447 -18.18 17.42 -10.93
N TRP A 448 -17.41 18.22 -11.68
CA TRP A 448 -15.94 18.13 -11.68
C TRP A 448 -15.34 18.35 -10.27
N VAL A 449 -15.79 19.40 -9.54
CA VAL A 449 -15.30 19.65 -8.17
C VAL A 449 -15.61 18.50 -7.23
N ASN A 450 -16.84 17.97 -7.28
CA ASN A 450 -17.25 16.86 -6.42
C ASN A 450 -16.50 15.56 -6.75
N GLU A 451 -16.24 15.32 -8.02
CA GLU A 451 -15.45 14.17 -8.47
C GLU A 451 -14.00 14.22 -7.97
N GLY A 452 -13.40 15.40 -7.97
CA GLY A 452 -12.10 15.63 -7.37
C GLY A 452 -12.09 15.33 -5.87
N ILE A 453 -13.01 15.90 -5.12
CA ILE A 453 -13.11 15.69 -3.66
C ILE A 453 -13.27 14.19 -3.34
N ASN A 454 -14.13 13.48 -4.07
CA ASN A 454 -14.37 12.06 -3.85
C ASN A 454 -13.12 11.21 -4.13
N GLN A 455 -12.40 11.50 -5.22
CA GLN A 455 -11.19 10.77 -5.58
C GLN A 455 -10.09 10.90 -4.52
N PHE A 456 -9.90 12.10 -3.94
CA PHE A 456 -8.91 12.29 -2.88
C PHE A 456 -9.39 11.74 -1.52
N ALA A 457 -10.68 11.84 -1.22
CA ALA A 457 -11.24 11.22 -0.01
C ALA A 457 -11.07 9.69 -0.03
N ASP A 458 -11.21 9.06 -1.18
CA ASP A 458 -11.03 7.61 -1.33
C ASP A 458 -9.55 7.20 -1.16
N ILE A 459 -8.61 7.98 -1.68
CA ILE A 459 -7.18 7.77 -1.46
C ILE A 459 -6.84 7.82 0.03
N LEU A 460 -7.38 8.82 0.74
CA LEU A 460 -7.17 8.97 2.18
C LEU A 460 -7.75 7.80 2.98
N ARG A 461 -8.93 7.29 2.58
CA ARG A 461 -9.57 6.16 3.27
C ARG A 461 -8.85 4.84 3.04
N GLN A 462 -8.39 4.60 1.82
CA GLN A 462 -7.79 3.33 1.41
C GLN A 462 -6.36 3.14 1.90
N ASN A 463 -5.66 4.21 2.25
CA ASN A 463 -4.24 4.19 2.53
C ASN A 463 -3.88 4.75 3.92
N ASN A 464 -4.84 4.83 4.84
CA ASN A 464 -4.67 5.47 6.15
C ASN A 464 -3.64 4.77 7.06
N ASP A 465 -3.38 3.50 6.82
CA ASP A 465 -2.48 2.67 7.64
C ASP A 465 -1.03 2.62 7.11
N ASN A 466 -0.76 3.23 5.97
CA ASN A 466 0.57 3.23 5.38
C ASN A 466 0.90 4.59 4.74
N LEU A 467 1.71 5.36 5.44
CA LEU A 467 2.08 6.72 5.04
C LEU A 467 2.77 6.77 3.67
N GLN A 468 3.65 5.82 3.39
CA GLN A 468 4.36 5.73 2.11
C GLN A 468 3.38 5.53 0.95
N LYS A 469 2.48 4.59 1.09
CA LYS A 469 1.48 4.30 0.09
C LYS A 469 0.49 5.43 -0.08
N LEU A 470 0.09 6.06 1.03
CA LEU A 470 -0.77 7.24 1.02
C LEU A 470 -0.14 8.37 0.23
N ALA A 471 1.13 8.67 0.52
CA ALA A 471 1.88 9.71 -0.19
C ALA A 471 2.01 9.40 -1.69
N ASP A 472 2.30 8.15 -2.05
CA ASP A 472 2.39 7.71 -3.44
C ASP A 472 1.08 7.93 -4.20
N GLU A 473 -0.03 7.52 -3.61
CA GLU A 473 -1.34 7.66 -4.25
C GLU A 473 -1.81 9.12 -4.29
N ILE A 474 -1.55 9.89 -3.23
CA ILE A 474 -1.87 11.33 -3.21
C ILE A 474 -1.09 12.06 -4.29
N ILE A 475 0.24 11.92 -4.33
CA ILE A 475 1.05 12.70 -5.27
C ILE A 475 0.80 12.32 -6.71
N LYS A 476 0.67 11.04 -7.00
CA LYS A 476 0.30 10.54 -8.31
C LYS A 476 -1.04 11.13 -8.75
N LYS A 477 -2.03 11.07 -7.88
CA LYS A 477 -3.37 11.58 -8.19
C LYS A 477 -3.39 13.10 -8.31
N LEU A 478 -2.64 13.79 -7.45
CA LEU A 478 -2.57 15.24 -7.47
C LEU A 478 -1.92 15.77 -8.74
N VAL A 479 -0.82 15.16 -9.17
CA VAL A 479 -0.14 15.50 -10.42
C VAL A 479 -1.07 15.31 -11.62
N HIS A 480 -1.79 14.19 -11.69
CA HIS A 480 -2.76 13.94 -12.76
C HIS A 480 -3.97 14.89 -12.68
N TYR A 481 -4.49 15.13 -11.48
CA TYR A 481 -5.67 15.94 -11.28
C TYR A 481 -5.43 17.42 -11.60
N LEU A 482 -4.24 17.89 -11.30
CA LEU A 482 -3.82 19.26 -11.59
C LEU A 482 -3.13 19.40 -12.96
N GLU A 483 -3.02 18.29 -13.72
CA GLU A 483 -2.23 18.24 -14.97
C GLU A 483 -0.80 18.77 -14.80
N ALA A 484 -0.25 18.59 -13.60
CA ALA A 484 1.10 19.02 -13.29
C ALA A 484 2.12 18.05 -13.88
N ASN A 485 3.31 18.53 -14.21
CA ASN A 485 4.37 17.71 -14.80
C ASN A 485 5.02 16.79 -13.76
N GLN A 486 5.08 17.24 -12.51
CA GLN A 486 5.70 16.47 -11.42
C GLN A 486 5.21 16.96 -10.07
N GLY A 487 5.41 16.14 -9.06
CA GLY A 487 5.14 16.47 -7.67
C GLY A 487 5.92 15.57 -6.71
N GLY A 488 6.09 16.05 -5.49
CA GLY A 488 6.73 15.28 -4.43
C GLY A 488 6.09 15.59 -3.06
N ILE A 489 6.12 14.61 -2.19
CA ILE A 489 5.69 14.74 -0.80
C ILE A 489 6.89 14.47 0.10
N PHE A 490 7.14 15.40 0.98
CA PHE A 490 8.21 15.33 1.96
C PHE A 490 7.63 15.22 3.36
N LEU A 491 8.28 14.41 4.20
CA LEU A 491 8.03 14.33 5.63
C LEU A 491 9.12 15.07 6.38
N ILE A 492 8.72 15.70 7.48
CA ILE A 492 9.69 16.26 8.43
C ILE A 492 10.02 15.14 9.41
N GLU A 493 11.28 14.74 9.45
CA GLU A 493 11.80 13.80 10.42
C GLU A 493 12.82 14.44 11.35
N GLU A 494 12.89 13.92 12.56
CA GLU A 494 13.85 14.36 13.57
C GLU A 494 14.92 13.27 13.77
N GLU A 495 16.18 13.63 13.69
CA GLU A 495 17.27 12.71 13.96
C GLU A 495 17.50 12.65 15.49
N GLU A 496 17.15 11.52 16.10
CA GLU A 496 17.45 11.30 17.52
C GLU A 496 18.96 11.16 17.71
N ASN A 497 19.56 12.17 18.27
CA ASN A 497 20.97 12.15 18.62
C ASN A 497 21.20 11.30 19.89
N ASN A 498 21.62 10.05 19.72
CA ASN A 498 21.94 9.12 20.80
C ASN A 498 23.26 9.45 21.56
N ASN A 499 23.78 10.66 21.40
CA ASN A 499 24.96 11.09 22.15
C ASN A 499 24.59 11.96 23.36
N THR A 500 24.77 11.41 24.51
CA THR A 500 24.45 11.94 25.83
C THR A 500 25.36 13.09 26.32
N ASP A 501 26.07 13.78 25.46
CA ASP A 501 26.95 14.87 25.91
C ASP A 501 27.03 16.01 24.90
N ASN A 502 25.90 16.66 24.60
CA ASN A 502 25.87 18.08 24.24
C ASN A 502 24.41 18.45 23.91
N ASN A 503 23.94 19.58 24.45
CA ASN A 503 22.68 20.25 24.14
C ASN A 503 22.66 20.76 22.69
N GLU A 504 22.66 19.88 21.71
CA GLU A 504 22.35 20.24 20.33
C GLU A 504 20.90 19.80 20.04
N GLU A 505 20.08 20.76 19.64
CA GLU A 505 18.70 20.55 19.20
C GLU A 505 18.68 19.47 18.11
N ASN A 506 17.73 18.54 18.22
CA ASN A 506 17.48 17.52 17.20
C ASN A 506 17.38 18.17 15.82
N LYS A 507 18.27 17.81 14.91
CA LYS A 507 18.20 18.31 13.55
C LYS A 507 16.98 17.74 12.84
N LYS A 508 16.11 18.63 12.39
CA LYS A 508 14.97 18.27 11.56
C LYS A 508 15.37 18.31 10.09
N TYR A 509 14.99 17.30 9.38
CA TYR A 509 15.18 17.24 7.93
C TYR A 509 13.87 16.82 7.22
N LEU A 510 13.82 17.13 5.97
CA LEU A 510 12.73 16.74 5.08
C LEU A 510 13.16 15.49 4.31
N GLU A 511 12.47 14.39 4.52
CA GLU A 511 12.67 13.17 3.74
C GLU A 511 11.61 13.07 2.64
N LEU A 512 12.06 12.87 1.41
CA LEU A 512 11.16 12.67 0.29
C LEU A 512 10.53 11.28 0.38
N ILE A 513 9.28 11.23 0.79
CA ILE A 513 8.56 9.95 0.89
C ILE A 513 7.94 9.51 -0.43
N SER A 514 7.57 10.43 -1.29
CA SER A 514 7.01 10.08 -2.59
C SER A 514 7.27 11.15 -3.63
N ALA A 515 7.61 10.71 -4.82
CA ALA A 515 7.75 11.58 -5.99
C ALA A 515 7.11 10.94 -7.22
N PHE A 516 6.42 11.76 -8.00
CA PHE A 516 5.77 11.36 -9.23
C PHE A 516 6.07 12.36 -10.34
N ALA A 517 6.58 11.88 -11.47
CA ALA A 517 6.91 12.71 -12.63
C ALA A 517 6.79 11.92 -13.92
N PHE A 518 6.31 12.55 -15.00
CA PHE A 518 6.17 11.97 -16.32
C PHE A 518 5.42 10.63 -16.32
N ASP A 519 4.29 10.59 -15.61
CA ASP A 519 3.40 9.43 -15.49
C ASP A 519 4.04 8.17 -14.88
N ARG A 520 5.14 8.34 -14.13
CA ARG A 520 5.88 7.26 -13.45
C ARG A 520 6.24 7.65 -12.02
N LYS A 521 6.16 6.69 -11.13
CA LYS A 521 6.70 6.82 -9.79
C LYS A 521 8.23 6.91 -9.88
N LYS A 522 8.81 7.88 -9.18
CA LYS A 522 10.25 8.05 -9.07
C LYS A 522 10.72 7.60 -7.69
N TYR A 523 11.83 6.89 -7.66
CA TYR A 523 12.48 6.44 -6.44
C TYR A 523 13.75 7.25 -6.27
N PHE A 524 13.72 8.21 -5.34
CA PHE A 524 14.85 9.02 -4.94
C PHE A 524 14.90 9.08 -3.42
N GLU A 525 16.02 8.74 -2.85
CA GLU A 525 16.32 9.08 -1.47
C GLU A 525 16.86 10.52 -1.46
N LYS A 526 16.05 11.47 -1.09
CA LYS A 526 16.46 12.86 -0.99
C LYS A 526 16.08 13.39 0.39
N ARG A 527 17.10 13.76 1.14
CA ARG A 527 16.98 14.48 2.39
C ARG A 527 17.34 15.94 2.14
N ILE A 528 16.55 16.85 2.69
CA ILE A 528 16.72 18.29 2.58
C ILE A 528 16.70 18.84 4.00
N GLU A 529 17.68 19.67 4.37
CA GLU A 529 17.65 20.39 5.65
C GLU A 529 16.54 21.45 5.62
N ILE A 530 15.89 21.68 6.76
CA ILE A 530 14.88 22.73 6.88
C ILE A 530 15.55 24.08 6.64
N GLY A 531 14.99 24.84 5.71
CA GLY A 531 15.56 26.12 5.26
C GLY A 531 16.43 26.02 4.01
N ASP A 532 16.76 24.81 3.54
CA ASP A 532 17.55 24.63 2.32
C ASP A 532 16.68 24.52 1.06
N GLY A 533 16.94 25.36 0.09
CA GLY A 533 16.18 25.44 -1.16
C GLY A 533 14.72 25.83 -0.96
N LEU A 534 13.91 25.76 -2.03
CA LEU A 534 12.48 26.13 -1.95
C LEU A 534 11.66 25.24 -1.03
N VAL A 535 11.93 23.96 -1.04
CA VAL A 535 11.19 22.98 -0.24
C VAL A 535 11.52 23.17 1.24
N GLY A 536 12.80 23.32 1.58
CA GLY A 536 13.24 23.58 2.94
C GLY A 536 12.76 24.94 3.46
N THR A 537 12.75 25.96 2.63
CA THR A 537 12.21 27.27 2.97
C THR A 537 10.70 27.24 3.17
N CYS A 538 9.97 26.54 2.31
CA CYS A 538 8.52 26.35 2.46
C CYS A 538 8.18 25.65 3.80
N ALA A 539 8.98 24.67 4.19
CA ALA A 539 8.82 23.98 5.46
C ALA A 539 9.18 24.86 6.67
N LEU A 540 10.21 25.70 6.54
CA LEU A 540 10.63 26.63 7.59
C LEU A 540 9.58 27.72 7.83
N GLU A 541 9.08 28.30 6.76
CA GLU A 541 8.12 29.42 6.82
C GLU A 541 6.68 28.94 7.05
N GLN A 542 6.40 27.65 6.83
CA GLN A 542 5.06 27.05 6.90
C GLN A 542 4.03 27.75 6.02
N ASN A 543 4.49 28.32 4.92
CA ASN A 543 3.69 29.05 3.96
C ASN A 543 3.86 28.48 2.55
N THR A 544 2.80 28.59 1.75
CA THR A 544 2.86 28.19 0.34
C THR A 544 3.75 29.14 -0.43
N ILE A 545 4.77 28.62 -1.09
CA ILE A 545 5.59 29.35 -2.06
C ILE A 545 4.99 29.08 -3.44
N TYR A 546 4.51 30.14 -4.08
CA TYR A 546 3.96 30.09 -5.43
C TYR A 546 4.78 31.01 -6.35
N LEU A 547 5.45 30.40 -7.32
CA LEU A 547 6.30 31.12 -8.27
C LEU A 547 5.64 31.12 -9.64
N THR A 548 5.37 32.31 -10.16
CA THR A 548 4.81 32.53 -11.50
C THR A 548 5.89 32.81 -12.54
N GLU A 549 7.07 33.23 -12.08
CA GLU A 549 8.24 33.47 -12.93
C GLU A 549 9.46 32.79 -12.31
N ILE A 550 10.07 31.88 -13.03
CA ILE A 550 11.25 31.12 -12.58
C ILE A 550 12.46 31.65 -13.34
N PRO A 551 13.56 32.08 -12.65
CA PRO A 551 14.80 32.48 -13.30
C PRO A 551 15.35 31.35 -14.19
N GLN A 552 15.92 31.70 -15.33
CA GLN A 552 16.37 30.72 -16.35
C GLN A 552 17.42 29.73 -15.83
N ASP A 553 18.16 30.09 -14.79
CA ASP A 553 19.24 29.26 -14.21
C ASP A 553 18.88 28.66 -12.85
N TYR A 554 17.59 28.63 -12.48
CA TYR A 554 17.20 28.26 -11.12
C TYR A 554 17.14 26.75 -10.87
N ILE A 555 16.63 25.97 -11.81
CA ILE A 555 16.57 24.50 -11.72
C ILE A 555 16.74 23.91 -13.12
N GLU A 556 17.77 23.07 -13.28
CA GLU A 556 17.88 22.18 -14.42
C GLU A 556 17.11 20.89 -14.13
N ILE A 557 16.09 20.61 -14.94
CA ILE A 557 15.41 19.31 -14.89
C ILE A 557 16.22 18.33 -15.73
N THR A 558 17.09 17.57 -15.08
CA THR A 558 17.84 16.50 -15.73
C THR A 558 16.96 15.25 -15.81
N SER A 559 16.31 15.02 -16.94
CA SER A 559 15.44 13.86 -17.17
C SER A 559 16.13 12.68 -17.84
N GLY A 560 17.41 12.81 -18.21
CA GLY A 560 18.10 11.84 -19.06
C GLY A 560 17.69 11.91 -20.55
N LEU A 561 16.78 12.81 -20.91
CA LEU A 561 16.28 13.06 -22.27
C LEU A 561 16.50 14.52 -22.72
N GLY A 562 17.18 15.31 -21.91
CA GLY A 562 17.43 16.73 -22.13
C GLY A 562 17.18 17.55 -20.88
N ASP A 563 17.73 18.75 -20.84
CA ASP A 563 17.58 19.71 -19.76
C ASP A 563 16.53 20.74 -20.16
N ALA A 564 15.59 21.02 -19.25
CA ALA A 564 14.56 22.03 -19.46
C ALA A 564 14.23 22.75 -18.15
N ASN A 565 13.91 24.03 -18.25
CA ASN A 565 13.36 24.77 -17.13
C ASN A 565 11.88 24.40 -16.92
N PRO A 566 11.39 24.38 -15.68
CA PRO A 566 9.97 24.19 -15.41
C PRO A 566 9.15 25.33 -16.02
N ASN A 567 8.05 24.98 -16.68
CA ASN A 567 7.10 25.96 -17.22
C ASN A 567 6.21 26.53 -16.13
#